data_f9d0ace2327c7f7fc077db89049bfd38
#
_entry.id   f9d0ace2327c7f7fc077db89049bfd38
#
_cell.length_a   1.000
_cell.length_b   1.000
_cell.length_c   1.000
_cell.angle_alpha   90.00
_cell.angle_beta   90.00
_cell.angle_gamma   90.00
#
_symmetry.space_group_name_H-M   'P 1'
#
loop_
_entity.id
_entity.type
_entity.pdbx_description
1 polymer ?
#
loop_
_entity_poly.entity_id
_entity_poly.type
_entity_poly.pdbx_seq_one_letter_code
_entity_poly.pdbx_strand_id
1 'polypeptide(L)'
;PFFTKPTKTFDPFGDNNSANDTDDKKMSKLAGKMQHLIVGGEYVVKAKYKKDKKYGDQYTPIAIYAIIPQSRETQLLFLKSMIPEWMADNLINAYPNVVNDVANGTLKTIDYSLVKGVREITWNKIKEKIINNYLISDIISMLKPIGATYAMIKKLLSEEPNPVLLKQELEKNPYIMTKIDGIGFRKCDDLALKLKPELIDSTQRLVAFIKYYFKDLGESKGHTWCSEKILRAAISNNIYECCNKVDWLLENNDFLHIDNGRIGIITILRCRFII
;
A
#
# COMPACT_ATOMS: atom_id res chain seq x y z
N PRO A 1 -20.93 -6.91 11.58
CA PRO A 1 -20.11 -6.73 12.76
C PRO A 1 -19.21 -7.96 12.93
N PHE A 2 -17.90 -7.75 12.86
CA PHE A 2 -16.92 -8.81 13.09
C PHE A 2 -16.49 -8.75 14.56
N PHE A 3 -16.43 -9.89 15.21
CA PHE A 3 -15.99 -10.05 16.59
C PHE A 3 -14.60 -10.67 16.59
N THR A 4 -13.64 -10.06 17.28
CA THR A 4 -12.28 -10.58 17.44
C THR A 4 -11.98 -10.81 18.91
N LYS A 5 -11.24 -11.88 19.25
CA LYS A 5 -10.69 -12.07 20.59
C LYS A 5 -9.45 -11.22 20.75
N PRO A 6 -9.30 -10.42 21.82
CA PRO A 6 -8.05 -9.73 22.08
C PRO A 6 -6.97 -10.75 22.50
N THR A 7 -5.90 -10.82 21.73
CA THR A 7 -4.64 -11.43 22.15
C THR A 7 -3.74 -10.35 22.71
N LYS A 8 -2.93 -10.67 23.76
CA LYS A 8 -1.94 -9.76 24.33
C LYS A 8 -1.04 -9.22 23.23
N THR A 9 -0.98 -7.88 23.09
CA THR A 9 -0.19 -7.21 22.06
C THR A 9 1.16 -6.78 22.62
N PHE A 10 2.21 -7.10 21.89
CA PHE A 10 3.51 -6.45 21.99
C PHE A 10 3.35 -5.02 21.41
N ASP A 11 3.59 -3.99 22.23
CA ASP A 11 3.62 -2.59 21.79
C ASP A 11 5.07 -2.20 21.49
N PRO A 12 5.44 -1.96 20.22
CA PRO A 12 6.80 -1.56 19.87
C PRO A 12 7.12 -0.09 20.22
N PHE A 13 6.16 0.68 20.76
CA PHE A 13 6.34 2.10 21.09
C PHE A 13 6.06 2.45 22.56
N GLY A 14 6.20 1.47 23.45
CA GLY A 14 6.22 1.55 24.90
C GLY A 14 5.71 2.84 25.57
N ASP A 15 4.39 2.89 25.84
CA ASP A 15 3.89 3.66 26.99
C ASP A 15 3.28 2.68 27.99
N ASN A 16 4.01 2.48 29.08
CA ASN A 16 3.60 1.64 30.21
C ASN A 16 2.36 2.21 30.89
N ASN A 17 1.21 1.61 30.65
CA ASN A 17 0.13 1.60 31.62
C ASN A 17 -0.43 0.17 31.70
N SER A 18 0.03 -0.52 32.73
CA SER A 18 -0.41 -1.83 33.14
C SER A 18 -1.89 -1.82 33.53
N ALA A 19 -2.74 -2.41 32.73
CA ALA A 19 -4.07 -2.83 33.15
C ALA A 19 -4.06 -4.34 33.40
N ASN A 20 -4.42 -4.69 34.64
CA ASN A 20 -4.50 -6.05 35.16
C ASN A 20 -5.32 -7.00 34.28
N ASP A 21 -4.74 -8.16 34.07
CA ASP A 21 -5.20 -9.27 33.29
C ASP A 21 -6.20 -10.12 34.11
N THR A 22 -7.46 -10.12 33.71
CA THR A 22 -8.38 -11.20 34.07
C THR A 22 -8.88 -11.82 32.77
N ASP A 23 -8.73 -13.11 32.68
CA ASP A 23 -8.90 -14.01 31.53
C ASP A 23 -10.37 -14.20 31.12
N ASP A 24 -11.08 -13.10 30.89
CA ASP A 24 -12.39 -13.10 30.26
C ASP A 24 -12.27 -12.76 28.79
N LYS A 25 -12.58 -13.74 27.95
CA LYS A 25 -12.65 -13.62 26.48
C LYS A 25 -13.67 -12.56 26.05
N LYS A 26 -13.39 -11.29 26.30
CA LYS A 26 -14.25 -10.19 25.96
C LYS A 26 -14.17 -9.92 24.45
N MET A 27 -15.26 -10.20 23.75
CA MET A 27 -15.37 -9.87 22.34
C MET A 27 -15.49 -8.34 22.18
N SER A 28 -14.55 -7.73 21.47
CA SER A 28 -14.56 -6.29 21.19
C SER A 28 -15.19 -6.01 19.83
N LYS A 29 -16.04 -5.00 19.76
CA LYS A 29 -16.74 -4.62 18.52
C LYS A 29 -15.93 -3.60 17.75
N LEU A 30 -15.50 -3.96 16.55
CA LEU A 30 -14.94 -3.02 15.59
C LEU A 30 -16.04 -2.37 14.77
N ALA A 31 -16.07 -1.04 14.71
CA ALA A 31 -17.03 -0.26 13.94
C ALA A 31 -16.31 0.73 13.01
N GLY A 32 -16.61 0.64 11.70
CA GLY A 32 -16.00 1.52 10.69
C GLY A 32 -15.91 0.85 9.33
N LYS A 33 -15.33 1.57 8.35
CA LYS A 33 -15.04 1.00 7.03
C LYS A 33 -13.81 0.10 7.14
N MET A 34 -14.03 -1.19 7.02
CA MET A 34 -12.98 -2.21 6.95
C MET A 34 -12.99 -2.79 5.53
N GLN A 35 -11.82 -2.90 4.89
CA GLN A 35 -11.68 -3.54 3.58
C GLN A 35 -10.79 -4.78 3.71
N HIS A 36 -11.20 -5.84 2.98
CA HIS A 36 -10.38 -7.04 2.76
C HIS A 36 -9.93 -7.80 4.02
N LEU A 37 -10.76 -7.81 5.09
CA LEU A 37 -10.54 -8.77 6.17
C LEU A 37 -11.01 -10.15 5.72
N ILE A 38 -10.14 -11.13 5.84
CA ILE A 38 -10.43 -12.53 5.52
C ILE A 38 -10.89 -13.20 6.82
N VAL A 39 -12.02 -13.91 6.75
CA VAL A 39 -12.51 -14.71 7.88
C VAL A 39 -11.44 -15.75 8.26
N GLY A 40 -11.05 -15.77 9.53
CA GLY A 40 -9.98 -16.63 10.02
C GLY A 40 -8.58 -16.04 9.92
N GLY A 41 -8.42 -14.85 9.31
CA GLY A 41 -7.15 -14.11 9.34
C GLY A 41 -6.87 -13.53 10.72
N GLU A 42 -5.61 -13.47 11.10
CA GLU A 42 -5.14 -12.78 12.31
C GLU A 42 -4.70 -11.35 11.95
N TYR A 43 -5.08 -10.40 12.79
CA TYR A 43 -4.83 -8.97 12.53
C TYR A 43 -4.45 -8.25 13.81
N VAL A 44 -3.42 -7.41 13.74
CA VAL A 44 -3.20 -6.35 14.74
C VAL A 44 -4.01 -5.14 14.33
N VAL A 45 -4.86 -4.64 15.23
CA VAL A 45 -5.73 -3.50 14.96
C VAL A 45 -5.36 -2.35 15.89
N LYS A 46 -4.85 -1.27 15.33
CA LYS A 46 -4.76 0.02 16.03
C LYS A 46 -6.09 0.74 15.88
N ALA A 47 -6.79 0.99 16.97
CA ALA A 47 -8.12 1.57 16.94
C ALA A 47 -8.31 2.67 17.98
N LYS A 48 -9.20 3.62 17.71
CA LYS A 48 -9.70 4.58 18.69
C LYS A 48 -10.91 3.98 19.40
N TYR A 49 -10.87 4.00 20.73
CA TYR A 49 -12.03 3.67 21.55
C TYR A 49 -13.08 4.77 21.50
N LYS A 50 -14.35 4.39 21.38
CA LYS A 50 -15.51 5.27 21.48
C LYS A 50 -16.62 4.55 22.22
N LYS A 51 -17.18 5.17 23.26
CA LYS A 51 -18.40 4.68 23.91
C LYS A 51 -19.60 5.25 23.17
N ASP A 52 -20.36 4.40 22.51
CA ASP A 52 -21.58 4.80 21.80
C ASP A 52 -22.80 4.59 22.71
N LYS A 53 -23.71 5.59 22.77
CA LYS A 53 -24.88 5.55 23.64
C LYS A 53 -25.86 4.42 23.27
N LYS A 54 -25.92 4.04 21.97
CA LYS A 54 -26.84 3.03 21.44
C LYS A 54 -26.19 1.66 21.31
N TYR A 55 -24.91 1.63 20.95
CA TYR A 55 -24.21 0.39 20.56
C TYR A 55 -23.14 -0.04 21.56
N GLY A 56 -22.97 0.68 22.68
CA GLY A 56 -21.99 0.36 23.72
C GLY A 56 -20.54 0.67 23.30
N ASP A 57 -19.61 -0.10 23.84
CA ASP A 57 -18.20 0.07 23.58
C ASP A 57 -17.83 -0.33 22.14
N GLN A 58 -17.21 0.60 21.41
CA GLN A 58 -16.80 0.43 20.02
C GLN A 58 -15.35 0.84 19.82
N TYR A 59 -14.68 0.17 18.90
CA TYR A 59 -13.33 0.50 18.46
C TYR A 59 -13.37 0.87 16.98
N THR A 60 -12.97 2.10 16.66
CA THR A 60 -12.86 2.56 15.26
C THR A 60 -11.43 2.30 14.78
N PRO A 61 -11.22 1.40 13.81
CA PRO A 61 -9.88 1.07 13.36
C PRO A 61 -9.21 2.27 12.69
N ILE A 62 -7.97 2.56 13.11
CA ILE A 62 -7.07 3.53 12.49
C ILE A 62 -6.19 2.82 11.47
N ALA A 63 -5.65 1.66 11.86
CA ALA A 63 -4.83 0.80 11.03
C ALA A 63 -5.11 -0.67 11.37
N ILE A 64 -5.05 -1.53 10.37
CA ILE A 64 -5.21 -2.98 10.50
C ILE A 64 -4.04 -3.62 9.76
N TYR A 65 -3.28 -4.44 10.46
CA TYR A 65 -2.12 -5.16 9.94
C TYR A 65 -2.45 -6.65 9.91
N ALA A 66 -2.34 -7.29 8.77
CA ALA A 66 -2.43 -8.74 8.72
C ALA A 66 -1.19 -9.36 9.39
N ILE A 67 -1.43 -10.36 10.21
CA ILE A 67 -0.37 -11.20 10.76
C ILE A 67 -0.43 -12.53 10.00
N ILE A 68 0.73 -13.09 9.71
CA ILE A 68 0.78 -14.47 9.20
C ILE A 68 0.19 -15.38 10.27
N PRO A 69 -0.89 -16.15 9.98
CA PRO A 69 -1.53 -17.01 10.98
C PRO A 69 -0.50 -17.99 11.55
N GLN A 70 -0.30 -17.95 12.88
CA GLN A 70 0.75 -18.76 13.51
C GLN A 70 0.24 -20.16 13.91
N SER A 71 -1.03 -20.25 14.34
CA SER A 71 -1.59 -21.53 14.73
C SER A 71 -2.11 -22.32 13.55
N ARG A 72 -2.14 -23.64 13.67
CA ARG A 72 -2.69 -24.53 12.63
C ARG A 72 -4.15 -24.21 12.35
N GLU A 73 -4.93 -23.90 13.37
CA GLU A 73 -6.35 -23.58 13.27
C GLU A 73 -6.57 -22.29 12.46
N THR A 74 -5.77 -21.25 12.73
CA THR A 74 -5.90 -19.97 12.03
C THR A 74 -5.39 -20.07 10.58
N GLN A 75 -4.34 -20.87 10.32
CA GLN A 75 -3.90 -21.18 8.96
C GLN A 75 -4.97 -21.95 8.17
N LEU A 76 -5.63 -22.93 8.81
CA LEU A 76 -6.71 -23.68 8.19
C LEU A 76 -7.89 -22.78 7.83
N LEU A 77 -8.34 -21.92 8.75
CA LEU A 77 -9.42 -20.96 8.49
C LEU A 77 -9.06 -20.00 7.36
N PHE A 78 -7.83 -19.53 7.33
CA PHE A 78 -7.32 -18.69 6.25
C PHE A 78 -7.37 -19.40 4.90
N LEU A 79 -6.92 -20.65 4.83
CA LEU A 79 -7.00 -21.46 3.59
C LEU A 79 -8.45 -21.70 3.16
N LYS A 80 -9.35 -22.06 4.09
CA LYS A 80 -10.79 -22.28 3.81
C LYS A 80 -11.50 -21.04 3.26
N SER A 81 -10.98 -19.84 3.52
CA SER A 81 -11.50 -18.61 2.91
C SER A 81 -11.15 -18.44 1.44
N MET A 82 -10.14 -19.18 0.92
CA MET A 82 -9.59 -19.00 -0.42
C MET A 82 -9.76 -20.21 -1.34
N ILE A 83 -9.83 -21.39 -0.75
CA ILE A 83 -9.92 -22.67 -1.46
C ILE A 83 -10.99 -23.58 -0.83
N PRO A 84 -11.49 -24.59 -1.55
CA PRO A 84 -12.46 -25.55 -1.01
C PRO A 84 -11.99 -26.20 0.30
N GLU A 85 -12.92 -26.38 1.24
CA GLU A 85 -12.62 -26.88 2.58
C GLU A 85 -11.83 -28.18 2.61
N TRP A 86 -12.27 -29.18 1.81
CA TRP A 86 -11.59 -30.46 1.69
C TRP A 86 -10.14 -30.35 1.21
N MET A 87 -9.86 -29.38 0.35
CA MET A 87 -8.51 -29.12 -0.17
C MET A 87 -7.64 -28.42 0.90
N ALA A 88 -8.22 -27.49 1.66
CA ALA A 88 -7.56 -26.84 2.77
C ALA A 88 -7.19 -27.84 3.88
N ASP A 89 -8.12 -28.74 4.23
CA ASP A 89 -7.88 -29.80 5.22
C ASP A 89 -6.76 -30.76 4.77
N ASN A 90 -6.76 -31.20 3.51
CA ASN A 90 -5.70 -32.04 2.97
C ASN A 90 -4.34 -31.34 2.98
N LEU A 91 -4.33 -30.05 2.58
CA LEU A 91 -3.10 -29.28 2.51
C LEU A 91 -2.48 -29.03 3.88
N ILE A 92 -3.29 -28.62 4.88
CA ILE A 92 -2.82 -28.34 6.25
C ILE A 92 -2.42 -29.63 7.00
N ASN A 93 -3.02 -30.77 6.65
CA ASN A 93 -2.64 -32.06 7.22
C ASN A 93 -1.28 -32.53 6.71
N ALA A 94 -0.98 -32.33 5.43
CA ALA A 94 0.31 -32.67 4.85
C ALA A 94 1.40 -31.64 5.20
N TYR A 95 1.03 -30.37 5.28
CA TYR A 95 1.94 -29.24 5.51
C TYR A 95 1.36 -28.31 6.59
N PRO A 96 1.57 -28.59 7.90
CA PRO A 96 0.94 -27.85 9.00
C PRO A 96 1.22 -26.34 9.01
N ASN A 97 2.36 -25.92 8.47
CA ASN A 97 2.80 -24.51 8.43
C ASN A 97 2.75 -23.91 7.01
N VAL A 98 1.97 -24.50 6.11
CA VAL A 98 1.99 -24.18 4.68
C VAL A 98 1.82 -22.70 4.36
N VAL A 99 0.97 -21.99 5.11
CA VAL A 99 0.73 -20.55 4.88
C VAL A 99 1.96 -19.74 5.24
N ASN A 100 2.58 -20.03 6.39
CA ASN A 100 3.82 -19.38 6.82
C ASN A 100 4.99 -19.69 5.89
N ASP A 101 5.13 -20.96 5.52
CA ASP A 101 6.24 -21.41 4.68
C ASP A 101 6.17 -20.81 3.27
N VAL A 102 4.95 -20.66 2.74
CA VAL A 102 4.72 -19.98 1.45
C VAL A 102 4.96 -18.46 1.59
N ALA A 103 4.44 -17.83 2.62
CA ALA A 103 4.59 -16.38 2.84
C ALA A 103 6.06 -15.99 3.02
N ASN A 104 6.84 -16.82 3.72
CA ASN A 104 8.27 -16.62 3.95
C ASN A 104 9.16 -17.12 2.78
N GLY A 105 8.56 -17.72 1.73
CA GLY A 105 9.29 -18.24 0.57
C GLY A 105 10.08 -19.53 0.81
N THR A 106 9.88 -20.20 1.97
CA THR A 106 10.57 -21.45 2.33
C THR A 106 9.97 -22.67 1.63
N LEU A 107 8.65 -22.68 1.38
CA LEU A 107 7.95 -23.75 0.67
C LEU A 107 7.66 -23.37 -0.79
N LYS A 108 8.54 -23.76 -1.71
CA LYS A 108 8.38 -23.48 -3.15
C LYS A 108 7.52 -24.51 -3.88
N THR A 109 7.65 -25.78 -3.52
CA THR A 109 6.96 -26.92 -4.11
C THR A 109 6.48 -27.87 -3.03
N ILE A 110 5.46 -28.68 -3.33
CA ILE A 110 4.92 -29.73 -2.44
C ILE A 110 5.00 -31.09 -3.13
N ASP A 111 4.95 -32.15 -2.36
CA ASP A 111 4.73 -33.50 -2.88
C ASP A 111 3.22 -33.66 -3.18
N TYR A 112 2.87 -33.68 -4.46
CA TYR A 112 1.49 -33.79 -4.91
C TYR A 112 0.83 -35.13 -4.60
N SER A 113 1.61 -36.16 -4.23
CA SER A 113 1.08 -37.44 -3.79
C SER A 113 0.44 -37.37 -2.41
N LEU A 114 0.91 -36.45 -1.57
CA LEU A 114 0.42 -36.23 -0.21
C LEU A 114 -0.85 -35.37 -0.15
N VAL A 115 -1.13 -34.58 -1.19
CA VAL A 115 -2.25 -33.63 -1.20
C VAL A 115 -3.22 -33.94 -2.33
N LYS A 116 -4.23 -34.76 -2.03
CA LYS A 116 -5.25 -35.15 -3.00
C LYS A 116 -5.91 -33.91 -3.63
N GLY A 117 -5.99 -33.89 -4.96
CA GLY A 117 -6.65 -32.82 -5.73
C GLY A 117 -5.80 -31.57 -5.96
N VAL A 118 -4.59 -31.50 -5.43
CA VAL A 118 -3.62 -30.43 -5.70
C VAL A 118 -2.57 -30.96 -6.67
N ARG A 119 -2.41 -30.27 -7.79
CA ARG A 119 -1.33 -30.46 -8.76
C ARG A 119 -0.61 -29.14 -8.97
N GLU A 120 0.46 -29.13 -9.75
CA GLU A 120 1.33 -27.97 -9.97
C GLU A 120 0.56 -26.67 -10.28
N ILE A 121 -0.37 -26.71 -11.24
CA ILE A 121 -1.18 -25.54 -11.62
C ILE A 121 -2.02 -25.04 -10.42
N THR A 122 -2.66 -25.97 -9.71
CA THR A 122 -3.48 -25.64 -8.53
C THR A 122 -2.62 -25.08 -7.40
N TRP A 123 -1.46 -25.71 -7.16
CA TRP A 123 -0.50 -25.26 -6.16
C TRP A 123 0.01 -23.84 -6.44
N ASN A 124 0.38 -23.54 -7.68
CA ASN A 124 0.82 -22.20 -8.06
C ASN A 124 -0.25 -21.15 -7.84
N LYS A 125 -1.52 -21.46 -8.13
CA LYS A 125 -2.66 -20.56 -7.83
C LYS A 125 -2.86 -20.36 -6.33
N ILE A 126 -2.69 -21.40 -5.52
CA ILE A 126 -2.79 -21.31 -4.05
C ILE A 126 -1.66 -20.42 -3.50
N LYS A 127 -0.41 -20.66 -3.92
CA LYS A 127 0.74 -19.83 -3.54
C LYS A 127 0.51 -18.35 -3.87
N GLU A 128 0.10 -18.07 -5.10
CA GLU A 128 -0.18 -16.72 -5.55
C GLU A 128 -1.25 -16.04 -4.69
N LYS A 129 -2.36 -16.73 -4.38
CA LYS A 129 -3.40 -16.21 -3.50
C LYS A 129 -2.88 -15.90 -2.10
N ILE A 130 -2.07 -16.79 -1.51
CA ILE A 130 -1.45 -16.56 -0.19
C ILE A 130 -0.57 -15.30 -0.26
N ILE A 131 0.38 -15.25 -1.18
CA ILE A 131 1.34 -14.15 -1.31
C ILE A 131 0.62 -12.83 -1.56
N ASN A 132 -0.33 -12.78 -2.49
CA ASN A 132 -1.06 -11.56 -2.83
C ASN A 132 -1.83 -10.99 -1.64
N ASN A 133 -2.49 -11.85 -0.84
CA ASN A 133 -3.20 -11.39 0.35
C ASN A 133 -2.28 -10.74 1.38
N TYR A 134 -1.08 -11.30 1.59
CA TYR A 134 -0.10 -10.71 2.52
C TYR A 134 0.48 -9.41 1.98
N LEU A 135 0.84 -9.35 0.71
CA LEU A 135 1.41 -8.15 0.11
C LEU A 135 0.43 -6.98 0.07
N ILE A 136 -0.84 -7.23 -0.19
CA ILE A 136 -1.89 -6.19 -0.09
C ILE A 136 -1.98 -5.67 1.35
N SER A 137 -1.95 -6.56 2.35
CA SER A 137 -1.92 -6.16 3.76
C SER A 137 -0.67 -5.36 4.12
N ASP A 138 0.49 -5.74 3.62
CA ASP A 138 1.73 -4.99 3.79
C ASP A 138 1.63 -3.57 3.22
N ILE A 139 1.10 -3.43 1.99
CA ILE A 139 0.88 -2.13 1.36
C ILE A 139 -0.08 -1.27 2.20
N ILE A 140 -1.17 -1.86 2.69
CA ILE A 140 -2.11 -1.18 3.59
C ILE A 140 -1.40 -0.74 4.87
N SER A 141 -0.61 -1.63 5.47
CA SER A 141 0.14 -1.37 6.71
C SER A 141 1.18 -0.27 6.54
N MET A 142 1.81 -0.19 5.38
CA MET A 142 2.78 0.83 5.04
C MET A 142 2.14 2.21 4.82
N LEU A 143 1.01 2.26 4.09
CA LEU A 143 0.43 3.52 3.63
C LEU A 143 -0.62 4.12 4.58
N LYS A 144 -1.37 3.29 5.34
CA LYS A 144 -2.43 3.78 6.25
C LYS A 144 -1.91 4.64 7.40
N PRO A 145 -0.81 4.27 8.11
CA PRO A 145 -0.30 5.07 9.22
C PRO A 145 0.15 6.46 8.80
N ILE A 146 0.63 6.63 7.57
CA ILE A 146 1.07 7.91 7.03
C ILE A 146 -0.07 8.79 6.50
N GLY A 147 -1.31 8.24 6.45
CA GLY A 147 -2.53 9.00 6.13
C GLY A 147 -3.14 8.70 4.76
N ALA A 148 -2.71 7.64 4.07
CA ALA A 148 -3.39 7.20 2.85
C ALA A 148 -4.80 6.67 3.17
N THR A 149 -5.75 6.95 2.29
CA THR A 149 -7.11 6.42 2.41
C THR A 149 -7.21 5.05 1.74
N TYR A 150 -8.19 4.24 2.13
CA TYR A 150 -8.45 2.97 1.42
C TYR A 150 -8.80 3.18 -0.06
N ALA A 151 -9.47 4.28 -0.40
CA ALA A 151 -9.78 4.61 -1.79
C ALA A 151 -8.51 4.87 -2.61
N MET A 152 -7.50 5.53 -2.03
CA MET A 152 -6.19 5.71 -2.67
C MET A 152 -5.48 4.36 -2.89
N ILE A 153 -5.42 3.53 -1.86
CA ILE A 153 -4.78 2.21 -1.93
C ILE A 153 -5.48 1.33 -2.98
N LYS A 154 -6.83 1.35 -3.01
CA LYS A 154 -7.60 0.62 -4.02
C LYS A 154 -7.29 1.11 -5.44
N LYS A 155 -7.16 2.42 -5.65
CA LYS A 155 -6.77 2.98 -6.96
C LYS A 155 -5.35 2.57 -7.34
N LEU A 156 -4.39 2.58 -6.40
CA LEU A 156 -3.03 2.09 -6.64
C LEU A 156 -3.03 0.63 -7.11
N LEU A 157 -3.79 -0.24 -6.42
CA LEU A 157 -3.94 -1.65 -6.80
C LEU A 157 -4.72 -1.85 -8.12
N SER A 158 -5.51 -0.87 -8.58
CA SER A 158 -6.14 -0.94 -9.90
C SER A 158 -5.21 -0.49 -11.03
N GLU A 159 -4.28 0.44 -10.75
CA GLU A 159 -3.23 0.84 -11.70
C GLU A 159 -2.13 -0.21 -11.85
N GLU A 160 -1.69 -0.79 -10.73
CA GLU A 160 -0.75 -1.91 -10.70
C GLU A 160 -1.38 -3.09 -9.94
N PRO A 161 -2.04 -4.02 -10.65
CA PRO A 161 -2.73 -5.15 -10.02
C PRO A 161 -1.80 -6.17 -9.36
N ASN A 162 -0.50 -6.15 -9.70
CA ASN A 162 0.49 -7.03 -9.08
C ASN A 162 1.03 -6.38 -7.78
N PRO A 163 0.62 -6.87 -6.59
CA PRO A 163 1.01 -6.26 -5.33
C PRO A 163 2.52 -6.38 -5.04
N VAL A 164 3.22 -7.35 -5.62
CA VAL A 164 4.69 -7.46 -5.52
C VAL A 164 5.35 -6.27 -6.20
N LEU A 165 4.96 -6.01 -7.46
CA LEU A 165 5.49 -4.91 -8.24
C LEU A 165 5.13 -3.57 -7.62
N LEU A 166 3.86 -3.40 -7.20
CA LEU A 166 3.41 -2.19 -6.54
C LEU A 166 4.21 -1.88 -5.26
N LYS A 167 4.46 -2.90 -4.43
CA LYS A 167 5.26 -2.73 -3.21
C LYS A 167 6.69 -2.30 -3.55
N GLN A 168 7.33 -2.99 -4.49
CA GLN A 168 8.68 -2.67 -4.94
C GLN A 168 8.78 -1.25 -5.54
N GLU A 169 7.79 -0.86 -6.36
CA GLU A 169 7.73 0.48 -6.92
C GLU A 169 7.56 1.55 -5.83
N LEU A 170 6.66 1.33 -4.86
CA LEU A 170 6.47 2.25 -3.72
C LEU A 170 7.73 2.38 -2.86
N GLU A 171 8.42 1.26 -2.62
CA GLU A 171 9.68 1.27 -1.89
C GLU A 171 10.80 1.96 -2.67
N LYS A 172 10.82 1.85 -4.00
CA LYS A 172 11.80 2.52 -4.86
C LYS A 172 11.48 4.01 -5.01
N ASN A 173 10.24 4.32 -5.36
CA ASN A 173 9.79 5.69 -5.62
C ASN A 173 8.34 5.92 -5.18
N PRO A 174 8.10 6.46 -3.97
CA PRO A 174 6.75 6.70 -3.48
C PRO A 174 5.92 7.67 -4.35
N TYR A 175 6.57 8.47 -5.20
CA TYR A 175 5.88 9.40 -6.10
C TYR A 175 5.07 8.72 -7.23
N ILE A 176 5.12 7.39 -7.35
CA ILE A 176 4.16 6.67 -8.21
C ILE A 176 2.71 6.97 -7.83
N MET A 177 2.45 7.35 -6.57
CA MET A 177 1.13 7.78 -6.11
C MET A 177 0.58 8.99 -6.88
N THR A 178 1.41 9.78 -7.54
CA THR A 178 0.98 10.90 -8.41
C THR A 178 0.28 10.45 -9.69
N LYS A 179 0.39 9.16 -10.06
CA LYS A 179 -0.33 8.58 -11.19
C LYS A 179 -1.84 8.45 -10.92
N ILE A 180 -2.25 8.48 -9.63
CA ILE A 180 -3.64 8.30 -9.23
C ILE A 180 -4.45 9.56 -9.55
N ASP A 181 -5.44 9.44 -10.42
CA ASP A 181 -6.32 10.55 -10.74
C ASP A 181 -7.12 11.04 -9.52
N GLY A 182 -7.20 12.38 -9.41
CA GLY A 182 -7.86 13.06 -8.30
C GLY A 182 -7.04 13.16 -7.00
N ILE A 183 -5.75 12.80 -7.03
CA ILE A 183 -4.82 13.03 -5.94
C ILE A 183 -3.81 14.07 -6.36
N GLY A 184 -3.89 15.26 -5.76
CA GLY A 184 -2.95 16.35 -6.05
C GLY A 184 -1.54 16.08 -5.50
N PHE A 185 -0.55 16.74 -6.12
CA PHE A 185 0.87 16.58 -5.74
C PHE A 185 1.11 16.74 -4.24
N ARG A 186 0.56 17.79 -3.60
CA ARG A 186 0.75 18.04 -2.16
C ARG A 186 0.40 16.83 -1.30
N LYS A 187 -0.72 16.16 -1.60
CA LYS A 187 -1.12 14.96 -0.86
C LYS A 187 -0.17 13.79 -1.08
N CYS A 188 0.30 13.60 -2.31
CA CYS A 188 1.30 12.58 -2.61
C CYS A 188 2.65 12.90 -1.96
N ASP A 189 3.07 14.16 -1.99
CA ASP A 189 4.32 14.63 -1.40
C ASP A 189 4.34 14.44 0.13
N ASP A 190 3.24 14.83 0.81
CA ASP A 190 3.07 14.58 2.24
C ASP A 190 3.20 13.09 2.61
N LEU A 191 2.62 12.20 1.79
CA LEU A 191 2.71 10.76 2.02
C LEU A 191 4.12 10.23 1.71
N ALA A 192 4.71 10.68 0.60
CA ALA A 192 6.05 10.26 0.19
C ALA A 192 7.12 10.66 1.22
N LEU A 193 7.06 11.89 1.75
CA LEU A 193 7.99 12.38 2.76
C LEU A 193 7.79 11.72 4.13
N LYS A 194 6.56 11.32 4.48
CA LYS A 194 6.32 10.50 5.68
C LYS A 194 6.85 9.08 5.54
N LEU A 195 6.80 8.53 4.33
CA LEU A 195 7.33 7.20 4.04
C LEU A 195 8.85 7.21 3.95
N LYS A 196 9.40 8.25 3.30
CA LYS A 196 10.83 8.44 3.04
C LYS A 196 11.22 9.90 3.24
N PRO A 197 11.54 10.34 4.47
CA PRO A 197 11.93 11.73 4.77
C PRO A 197 13.15 12.21 3.99
N GLU A 198 14.06 11.29 3.62
CA GLU A 198 15.26 11.57 2.84
C GLU A 198 14.99 12.10 1.42
N LEU A 199 13.74 12.01 0.96
CA LEU A 199 13.35 12.52 -0.35
C LEU A 199 13.11 14.04 -0.39
N ILE A 200 13.24 14.74 0.73
CA ILE A 200 12.91 16.17 0.87
C ILE A 200 13.58 17.05 -0.18
N ASP A 201 14.82 16.77 -0.52
CA ASP A 201 15.60 17.49 -1.53
C ASP A 201 15.95 16.62 -2.76
N SER A 202 15.24 15.50 -2.96
CA SER A 202 15.60 14.50 -3.98
C SER A 202 15.24 14.92 -5.41
N THR A 203 15.99 14.40 -6.37
CA THR A 203 15.65 14.51 -7.80
C THR A 203 14.33 13.82 -8.11
N GLN A 204 13.97 12.74 -7.39
CA GLN A 204 12.69 12.05 -7.56
C GLN A 204 11.51 12.97 -7.23
N ARG A 205 11.61 13.75 -6.13
CA ARG A 205 10.61 14.75 -5.74
C ARG A 205 10.47 15.84 -6.80
N LEU A 206 11.60 16.35 -7.29
CA LEU A 206 11.64 17.39 -8.33
C LEU A 206 11.00 16.90 -9.63
N VAL A 207 11.35 15.72 -10.11
CA VAL A 207 10.78 15.11 -11.32
C VAL A 207 9.26 14.89 -11.18
N ALA A 208 8.83 14.38 -10.02
CA ALA A 208 7.42 14.14 -9.75
C ALA A 208 6.62 15.44 -9.73
N PHE A 209 7.16 16.51 -9.11
CA PHE A 209 6.55 17.83 -9.12
C PHE A 209 6.44 18.41 -10.53
N ILE A 210 7.50 18.37 -11.32
CA ILE A 210 7.49 18.91 -12.69
C ILE A 210 6.48 18.17 -13.57
N LYS A 211 6.43 16.83 -13.50
CA LYS A 211 5.43 16.04 -14.24
C LYS A 211 4.00 16.40 -13.84
N TYR A 212 3.75 16.54 -12.57
CA TYR A 212 2.45 16.96 -12.06
C TYR A 212 2.11 18.40 -12.50
N TYR A 213 3.06 19.33 -12.38
CA TYR A 213 2.88 20.73 -12.77
C TYR A 213 2.46 20.89 -14.23
N PHE A 214 3.11 20.19 -15.15
CA PHE A 214 2.73 20.23 -16.56
C PHE A 214 1.41 19.51 -16.87
N LYS A 215 1.08 18.42 -16.13
CA LYS A 215 -0.25 17.80 -16.22
C LYS A 215 -1.33 18.80 -15.81
N ASP A 216 -1.19 19.44 -14.65
CA ASP A 216 -2.11 20.44 -14.14
C ASP A 216 -2.21 21.67 -15.07
N LEU A 217 -1.08 22.15 -15.58
CA LEU A 217 -1.03 23.26 -16.53
C LEU A 217 -1.79 22.93 -17.83
N GLY A 218 -1.67 21.70 -18.31
CA GLY A 218 -2.39 21.20 -19.49
C GLY A 218 -3.89 21.06 -19.26
N GLU A 219 -4.29 20.49 -18.13
CA GLU A 219 -5.68 20.22 -17.77
C GLU A 219 -6.43 21.52 -17.40
N SER A 220 -5.81 22.40 -16.59
CA SER A 220 -6.46 23.61 -16.07
C SER A 220 -6.41 24.80 -17.04
N LYS A 221 -5.32 24.95 -17.83
CA LYS A 221 -5.08 26.14 -18.68
C LYS A 221 -4.86 25.82 -20.15
N GLY A 222 -4.84 24.57 -20.53
CA GLY A 222 -4.59 24.16 -21.91
C GLY A 222 -3.14 24.38 -22.39
N HIS A 223 -2.20 24.71 -21.49
CA HIS A 223 -0.81 24.96 -21.85
C HIS A 223 0.04 23.70 -21.70
N THR A 224 0.92 23.47 -22.68
CA THR A 224 1.84 22.31 -22.69
C THR A 224 3.28 22.71 -22.46
N TRP A 225 3.54 23.99 -22.30
CA TRP A 225 4.85 24.55 -22.04
C TRP A 225 4.77 25.78 -21.13
N CYS A 226 5.84 26.15 -20.49
CA CYS A 226 6.02 27.39 -19.77
C CYS A 226 7.45 27.93 -19.94
N SER A 227 7.70 29.19 -19.56
CA SER A 227 9.08 29.68 -19.51
C SER A 227 9.82 29.09 -18.33
N GLU A 228 11.15 28.96 -18.45
CA GLU A 228 12.01 28.48 -17.38
C GLU A 228 11.82 29.30 -16.09
N LYS A 229 11.71 30.62 -16.19
CA LYS A 229 11.45 31.52 -15.07
C LYS A 229 10.19 31.12 -14.29
N ILE A 230 9.10 30.80 -15.01
CA ILE A 230 7.82 30.39 -14.40
C ILE A 230 7.98 29.03 -13.72
N LEU A 231 8.66 28.07 -14.35
CA LEU A 231 8.91 26.75 -13.75
C LEU A 231 9.75 26.87 -12.47
N ARG A 232 10.82 27.65 -12.49
CA ARG A 232 11.66 27.89 -11.31
C ARG A 232 10.88 28.53 -10.17
N ALA A 233 10.04 29.51 -10.47
CA ALA A 233 9.17 30.13 -9.46
C ALA A 233 8.17 29.11 -8.89
N ALA A 234 7.58 28.24 -9.72
CA ALA A 234 6.68 27.18 -9.25
C ALA A 234 7.40 26.17 -8.33
N ILE A 235 8.62 25.77 -8.67
CA ILE A 235 9.45 24.89 -7.84
C ILE A 235 9.78 25.55 -6.51
N SER A 236 10.27 26.79 -6.53
CA SER A 236 10.61 27.55 -5.32
C SER A 236 9.42 27.72 -4.36
N ASN A 237 8.22 27.94 -4.90
CA ASN A 237 7.02 28.12 -4.10
C ASN A 237 6.41 26.84 -3.51
N ASN A 238 6.75 25.68 -4.07
CA ASN A 238 6.14 24.40 -3.65
C ASN A 238 7.12 23.40 -3.05
N ILE A 239 8.36 23.35 -3.54
CA ILE A 239 9.40 22.40 -3.14
C ILE A 239 10.77 23.09 -3.12
N TYR A 240 10.89 24.15 -2.32
CA TYR A 240 12.08 25.00 -2.24
C TYR A 240 13.38 24.23 -2.05
N GLU A 241 13.33 23.14 -1.25
CA GLU A 241 14.51 22.32 -0.95
C GLU A 241 15.14 21.68 -2.20
N CYS A 242 14.37 21.55 -3.29
CA CYS A 242 14.84 20.97 -4.55
C CYS A 242 15.43 22.01 -5.51
N CYS A 243 15.46 23.32 -5.17
CA CYS A 243 15.90 24.39 -6.08
C CYS A 243 17.34 24.22 -6.57
N ASN A 244 18.22 23.70 -5.73
CA ASN A 244 19.64 23.46 -6.04
C ASN A 244 19.87 22.35 -7.09
N LYS A 245 18.84 21.55 -7.38
CA LYS A 245 18.91 20.43 -8.35
C LYS A 245 18.29 20.76 -9.72
N VAL A 246 17.72 21.96 -9.85
CA VAL A 246 16.98 22.33 -11.07
C VAL A 246 17.92 22.43 -12.26
N ASP A 247 19.10 23.09 -12.11
CA ASP A 247 20.05 23.26 -13.22
C ASP A 247 20.56 21.89 -13.71
N TRP A 248 20.96 21.05 -12.75
CA TRP A 248 21.40 19.69 -13.09
C TRP A 248 20.29 18.89 -13.79
N LEU A 249 19.03 19.03 -13.37
CA LEU A 249 17.91 18.30 -14.00
C LEU A 249 17.63 18.83 -15.39
N LEU A 250 17.68 20.13 -15.62
CA LEU A 250 17.46 20.71 -16.96
C LEU A 250 18.50 20.24 -17.96
N GLU A 251 19.74 20.06 -17.52
CA GLU A 251 20.84 19.56 -18.36
C GLU A 251 20.81 18.04 -18.54
N ASN A 252 20.34 17.28 -17.54
CA ASN A 252 20.43 15.82 -17.49
C ASN A 252 19.04 15.16 -17.41
N ASN A 253 18.16 15.43 -18.35
CA ASN A 253 16.82 14.84 -18.39
C ASN A 253 16.50 14.21 -19.74
N ASP A 254 15.58 13.24 -19.74
CA ASP A 254 15.06 12.52 -20.91
C ASP A 254 13.59 12.76 -21.21
N PHE A 255 12.91 13.57 -20.40
CA PHE A 255 11.46 13.78 -20.48
C PHE A 255 11.05 15.22 -20.75
N LEU A 256 11.96 16.20 -20.62
CA LEU A 256 11.71 17.61 -20.94
C LEU A 256 12.20 17.96 -22.33
N HIS A 257 11.41 18.76 -23.03
CA HIS A 257 11.84 19.47 -24.23
C HIS A 257 12.12 20.93 -23.86
N ILE A 258 13.31 21.38 -24.14
CA ILE A 258 13.77 22.75 -23.84
C ILE A 258 14.15 23.42 -25.14
N ASP A 259 13.47 24.51 -25.49
CA ASP A 259 13.72 25.33 -26.69
C ASP A 259 13.52 26.81 -26.38
N ASN A 260 14.55 27.63 -26.64
CA ASN A 260 14.50 29.10 -26.52
C ASN A 260 13.90 29.59 -25.18
N GLY A 261 14.29 28.95 -24.05
CA GLY A 261 13.79 29.25 -22.71
C GLY A 261 12.34 28.80 -22.44
N ARG A 262 11.77 28.00 -23.34
CA ARG A 262 10.47 27.31 -23.17
C ARG A 262 10.73 25.87 -22.78
N ILE A 263 9.99 25.39 -21.78
CA ILE A 263 10.11 24.04 -21.25
C ILE A 263 8.76 23.35 -21.34
N GLY A 264 8.73 22.10 -21.80
CA GLY A 264 7.53 21.27 -21.87
C GLY A 264 7.88 19.78 -21.73
N ILE A 265 6.90 18.93 -21.48
CA ILE A 265 7.09 17.48 -21.40
C ILE A 265 6.96 16.86 -22.80
N ILE A 266 7.94 16.07 -23.22
CA ILE A 266 8.02 15.45 -24.55
C ILE A 266 6.75 14.65 -24.89
N THR A 267 6.25 13.86 -23.96
CA THR A 267 5.04 13.03 -24.16
C THR A 267 3.78 13.87 -24.36
N ILE A 268 3.63 14.99 -23.66
CA ILE A 268 2.49 15.89 -23.78
C ILE A 268 2.57 16.65 -25.13
N LEU A 269 3.76 17.03 -25.56
CA LEU A 269 3.98 17.71 -26.84
C LEU A 269 3.65 16.79 -28.02
N ARG A 270 4.05 15.51 -27.97
CA ARG A 270 3.78 14.55 -29.06
C ARG A 270 2.29 14.27 -29.25
N CYS A 271 1.49 14.25 -28.19
CA CYS A 271 0.05 14.00 -28.29
C CYS A 271 -0.73 15.12 -29.02
N ARG A 272 -0.18 16.34 -29.16
CA ARG A 272 -0.83 17.46 -29.88
C ARG A 272 -0.45 17.57 -31.34
N PHE A 273 0.56 16.84 -31.81
CA PHE A 273 0.98 16.86 -33.22
C PHE A 273 0.48 15.66 -34.03
N ILE A 274 -0.40 14.82 -33.46
CA ILE A 274 -1.12 13.78 -34.20
C ILE A 274 -2.56 14.28 -34.37
N ILE A 275 -2.74 15.21 -35.32
CA ILE A 275 -4.01 15.54 -35.96
C ILE A 275 -3.79 15.43 -37.46
#